data_b44c51ab5a45583c9c855eaf1e24923b
#
_entry.id   b44c51ab5a45583c9c855eaf1e24923b
#
_cell.length_a   1.000
_cell.length_b   1.000
_cell.length_c   1.000
_cell.angle_alpha   90.00
_cell.angle_beta   90.00
_cell.angle_gamma   90.00
#
_symmetry.space_group_name_H-M   'P 1'
#
loop_
_entity.id
_entity.type
_entity.pdbx_description
1 polymer ?
#
loop_
_entity_poly.entity_id
_entity_poly.type
_entity_poly.pdbx_seq_one_letter_code
_entity_poly.pdbx_strand_id
1 'polypeptide(L)'
;MLLAEKLARWAHQLKYRDLTPEAIHEVKRRFIDSLATALGAYKSRPATIARQTALALPVAKGGSVVVGTRHRTTPDMAAFANGAHIRYLDYNDTYLSKEPAHPSDNIAATLAVAQAADRSGRDLILATVIAYEIQCRLCDAASLRAHGWDHVTYGAFSAGLAGAKLWGLSVEQMVHAQALAGVCNIATRQTRTGQISMWKACAFSNACRNAVFAANLARQGFTGPHEIFEGPKGVFKQLTGGPFKVKLGSKSSGYMINRTYIKFWPAEYHAQSSIDAALRIRERFMKDGYTWKDIDRLRMESFEAAVSIIGSEREKWRPTSRETADHSMGYMTIAAFVDGDVTRATFEPRRFTNRKYLDILDRTTIVESRDLNKGYPKGIPNRLKLRMKDGRVYEKTVKYPRGHAGNPMSDTEVEEKFHRLAEGVIPTGLRNRLLKQMGSLDSAKRVRNLWRFEVKPVSKSKKRGSR
;
A
#
# COMPACT_ATOMS: atom_id res chain seq x y z
N MET A 1 -12.62 -28.09 12.09
CA MET A 1 -12.66 -27.30 10.83
C MET A 1 -11.33 -26.58 10.71
N LEU A 2 -10.61 -26.83 9.64
CA LEU A 2 -9.34 -26.22 9.33
C LEU A 2 -9.49 -24.69 9.06
N LEU A 3 -8.42 -23.92 9.28
CA LEU A 3 -8.49 -22.46 9.06
C LEU A 3 -8.79 -22.14 7.58
N ALA A 4 -8.18 -22.85 6.64
CA ALA A 4 -8.46 -22.65 5.21
C ALA A 4 -9.96 -22.86 4.88
N GLU A 5 -10.59 -23.90 5.45
CA GLU A 5 -12.03 -24.13 5.28
C GLU A 5 -12.89 -23.01 5.90
N LYS A 6 -12.51 -22.55 7.11
CA LYS A 6 -13.21 -21.46 7.79
C LYS A 6 -13.19 -20.18 6.95
N LEU A 7 -12.03 -19.81 6.40
CA LEU A 7 -11.85 -18.64 5.57
C LEU A 7 -12.63 -18.78 4.25
N ALA A 8 -12.57 -19.96 3.61
CA ALA A 8 -13.29 -20.26 2.37
C ALA A 8 -14.81 -20.20 2.54
N ARG A 9 -15.36 -20.84 3.60
CA ARG A 9 -16.79 -20.80 3.89
C ARG A 9 -17.28 -19.38 4.13
N TRP A 10 -16.57 -18.60 4.93
CA TRP A 10 -16.93 -17.21 5.17
C TRP A 10 -16.91 -16.39 3.88
N ALA A 11 -15.86 -16.46 3.08
CA ALA A 11 -15.76 -15.74 1.81
C ALA A 11 -16.83 -16.16 0.80
N HIS A 12 -17.14 -17.47 0.74
CA HIS A 12 -18.19 -18.01 -0.13
C HIS A 12 -19.58 -17.53 0.26
N GLN A 13 -19.90 -17.50 1.57
CA GLN A 13 -21.22 -17.13 2.10
C GLN A 13 -21.47 -15.61 2.03
N LEU A 14 -20.44 -14.77 2.19
CA LEU A 14 -20.57 -13.31 2.21
C LEU A 14 -21.16 -12.82 0.86
N LYS A 15 -22.17 -11.96 0.94
CA LYS A 15 -22.84 -11.33 -0.20
C LYS A 15 -22.75 -9.81 -0.13
N TYR A 16 -22.92 -9.12 -1.25
CA TYR A 16 -22.87 -7.66 -1.31
C TYR A 16 -23.86 -6.98 -0.34
N ARG A 17 -25.07 -7.55 -0.15
CA ARG A 17 -26.09 -7.05 0.79
C ARG A 17 -25.69 -7.13 2.27
N ASP A 18 -24.66 -7.90 2.58
CA ASP A 18 -24.13 -8.07 3.94
C ASP A 18 -23.08 -7.00 4.27
N LEU A 19 -22.63 -6.23 3.26
CA LEU A 19 -21.68 -5.14 3.45
C LEU A 19 -22.38 -3.92 4.08
N THR A 20 -21.63 -3.17 4.89
CA THR A 20 -22.09 -1.88 5.41
C THR A 20 -21.87 -0.76 4.38
N PRO A 21 -22.69 0.31 4.40
CA PRO A 21 -22.46 1.47 3.51
C PRO A 21 -21.05 2.04 3.61
N GLU A 22 -20.47 2.09 4.81
CA GLU A 22 -19.13 2.58 5.07
C GLU A 22 -18.07 1.69 4.39
N ALA A 23 -18.21 0.37 4.44
CA ALA A 23 -17.29 -0.56 3.78
C ALA A 23 -17.34 -0.39 2.24
N ILE A 24 -18.54 -0.21 1.67
CA ILE A 24 -18.75 0.06 0.25
C ILE A 24 -18.09 1.38 -0.13
N HIS A 25 -18.28 2.43 0.66
CA HIS A 25 -17.69 3.74 0.44
C HIS A 25 -16.16 3.69 0.51
N GLU A 26 -15.61 3.04 1.53
CA GLU A 26 -14.16 2.88 1.68
C GLU A 26 -13.52 2.09 0.52
N VAL A 27 -14.20 1.09 -0.06
CA VAL A 27 -13.71 0.44 -1.29
C VAL A 27 -13.57 1.45 -2.42
N LYS A 28 -14.57 2.29 -2.66
CA LYS A 28 -14.52 3.32 -3.72
C LYS A 28 -13.34 4.28 -3.50
N ARG A 29 -13.12 4.72 -2.28
CA ARG A 29 -11.98 5.57 -1.89
C ARG A 29 -10.64 4.87 -2.15
N ARG A 30 -10.51 3.57 -1.83
CA ARG A 30 -9.29 2.78 -2.08
C ARG A 30 -9.03 2.61 -3.57
N PHE A 31 -10.07 2.48 -4.41
CA PHE A 31 -9.91 2.46 -5.87
C PHE A 31 -9.41 3.80 -6.42
N ILE A 32 -9.92 4.93 -5.91
CA ILE A 32 -9.44 6.28 -6.26
C ILE A 32 -7.97 6.42 -5.87
N ASP A 33 -7.62 6.09 -4.63
CA ASP A 33 -6.26 6.18 -4.09
C ASP A 33 -5.27 5.27 -4.83
N SER A 34 -5.67 4.03 -5.12
CA SER A 34 -4.83 3.07 -5.85
C SER A 34 -4.59 3.49 -7.31
N LEU A 35 -5.58 4.06 -7.97
CA LEU A 35 -5.39 4.61 -9.31
C LEU A 35 -4.52 5.86 -9.28
N ALA A 36 -4.67 6.71 -8.26
CA ALA A 36 -3.81 7.88 -8.05
C ALA A 36 -2.33 7.46 -7.94
N THR A 37 -2.03 6.50 -7.07
CA THR A 37 -0.66 6.01 -6.88
C THR A 37 -0.13 5.31 -8.11
N ALA A 38 -0.97 4.54 -8.83
CA ALA A 38 -0.59 3.90 -10.08
C ALA A 38 -0.22 4.90 -11.18
N LEU A 39 -0.99 5.98 -11.35
CA LEU A 39 -0.69 7.06 -12.29
C LEU A 39 0.56 7.84 -11.86
N GLY A 40 0.67 8.15 -10.58
CA GLY A 40 1.86 8.80 -10.04
C GLY A 40 3.15 8.02 -10.25
N ALA A 41 3.06 6.69 -10.29
CA ALA A 41 4.17 5.78 -10.55
C ALA A 41 4.42 5.51 -12.05
N TYR A 42 3.56 5.95 -12.93
CA TYR A 42 3.50 5.50 -14.33
C TYR A 42 4.82 5.58 -15.10
N LYS A 43 5.63 6.60 -14.84
CA LYS A 43 6.94 6.82 -15.49
C LYS A 43 8.11 6.25 -14.69
N SER A 44 7.88 5.62 -13.55
CA SER A 44 8.96 5.02 -12.75
C SER A 44 9.53 3.79 -13.44
N ARG A 45 10.82 3.52 -13.18
CA ARG A 45 11.53 2.39 -13.81
C ARG A 45 10.88 1.03 -13.47
N PRO A 46 10.59 0.70 -12.19
CA PRO A 46 9.96 -0.59 -11.86
C PRO A 46 8.57 -0.77 -12.49
N ALA A 47 7.71 0.25 -12.42
CA ALA A 47 6.38 0.20 -13.03
C ALA A 47 6.44 0.09 -14.56
N THR A 48 7.41 0.76 -15.19
CA THR A 48 7.63 0.67 -16.65
C THR A 48 8.09 -0.73 -17.05
N ILE A 49 9.05 -1.34 -16.33
CA ILE A 49 9.51 -2.70 -16.58
C ILE A 49 8.36 -3.70 -16.42
N ALA A 50 7.62 -3.63 -15.30
CA ALA A 50 6.48 -4.51 -15.05
C ALA A 50 5.40 -4.40 -16.14
N ARG A 51 5.10 -3.17 -16.58
CA ARG A 51 4.17 -2.92 -17.69
C ARG A 51 4.68 -3.49 -19.00
N GLN A 52 5.95 -3.26 -19.36
CA GLN A 52 6.55 -3.80 -20.59
C GLN A 52 6.55 -5.32 -20.61
N THR A 53 6.85 -5.97 -19.47
CA THR A 53 6.77 -7.43 -19.32
C THR A 53 5.36 -7.94 -19.60
N ALA A 54 4.33 -7.26 -19.10
CA ALA A 54 2.94 -7.63 -19.35
C ALA A 54 2.49 -7.36 -20.81
N LEU A 55 2.99 -6.29 -21.42
CA LEU A 55 2.68 -5.93 -22.82
C LEU A 55 3.39 -6.81 -23.85
N ALA A 56 4.48 -7.49 -23.48
CA ALA A 56 5.19 -8.43 -24.35
C ALA A 56 4.40 -9.72 -24.61
N LEU A 57 3.37 -10.00 -23.80
CA LEU A 57 2.49 -11.13 -23.99
C LEU A 57 1.43 -10.81 -25.05
N PRO A 58 0.96 -11.82 -25.83
CA PRO A 58 -0.14 -11.64 -26.75
C PRO A 58 -1.41 -11.09 -26.08
N VAL A 59 -2.23 -10.35 -26.82
CA VAL A 59 -3.53 -9.89 -26.33
C VAL A 59 -4.43 -11.08 -26.00
N ALA A 60 -4.80 -11.20 -24.72
CA ALA A 60 -5.69 -12.26 -24.26
C ALA A 60 -7.17 -11.90 -24.51
N LYS A 61 -7.88 -12.68 -25.32
CA LYS A 61 -9.34 -12.58 -25.47
C LYS A 61 -9.97 -12.87 -24.10
N GLY A 62 -10.73 -11.91 -23.55
CA GLY A 62 -11.27 -12.02 -22.18
C GLY A 62 -10.25 -11.73 -21.08
N GLY A 63 -9.05 -11.22 -21.39
CA GLY A 63 -8.03 -10.84 -20.42
C GLY A 63 -8.31 -9.54 -19.70
N SER A 64 -7.32 -9.11 -18.89
CA SER A 64 -7.41 -7.96 -17.98
C SER A 64 -6.56 -6.79 -18.46
N VAL A 65 -7.00 -5.58 -18.13
CA VAL A 65 -6.38 -4.33 -18.59
C VAL A 65 -5.07 -4.06 -17.86
N VAL A 66 -4.03 -3.70 -18.60
CA VAL A 66 -2.83 -3.08 -18.05
C VAL A 66 -3.07 -1.58 -17.93
N VAL A 67 -3.01 -1.06 -16.71
CA VAL A 67 -3.35 0.35 -16.39
C VAL A 67 -2.61 1.36 -17.28
N GLY A 68 -3.31 2.35 -17.76
CA GLY A 68 -2.75 3.39 -18.65
C GLY A 68 -2.51 2.92 -20.08
N THR A 69 -3.06 1.77 -20.47
CA THR A 69 -3.02 1.23 -21.82
C THR A 69 -4.40 0.73 -22.27
N ARG A 70 -4.53 0.39 -23.55
CA ARG A 70 -5.71 -0.33 -24.08
C ARG A 70 -5.48 -1.83 -24.16
N HIS A 71 -4.28 -2.29 -23.84
CA HIS A 71 -3.86 -3.69 -23.95
C HIS A 71 -4.52 -4.54 -22.86
N ARG A 72 -4.84 -5.77 -23.22
CA ARG A 72 -5.30 -6.83 -22.31
C ARG A 72 -4.32 -7.99 -22.35
N THR A 73 -3.89 -8.40 -21.18
CA THR A 73 -3.04 -9.56 -20.99
C THR A 73 -3.72 -10.60 -20.10
N THR A 74 -3.04 -11.67 -19.75
CA THR A 74 -3.56 -12.66 -18.80
C THR A 74 -3.84 -12.01 -17.43
N PRO A 75 -4.83 -12.45 -16.66
CA PRO A 75 -5.22 -11.81 -15.40
C PRO A 75 -4.07 -11.74 -14.36
N ASP A 76 -3.25 -12.77 -14.30
CA ASP A 76 -2.09 -12.84 -13.43
C ASP A 76 -1.03 -11.80 -13.79
N MET A 77 -0.72 -11.63 -15.08
CA MET A 77 0.24 -10.62 -15.54
C MET A 77 -0.30 -9.19 -15.43
N ALA A 78 -1.62 -8.99 -15.63
CA ALA A 78 -2.25 -7.70 -15.35
C ALA A 78 -2.19 -7.37 -13.85
N ALA A 79 -2.43 -8.34 -12.97
CA ALA A 79 -2.28 -8.18 -11.53
C ALA A 79 -0.84 -7.80 -11.15
N PHE A 80 0.18 -8.44 -11.74
CA PHE A 80 1.57 -8.09 -11.52
C PHE A 80 1.89 -6.66 -11.94
N ALA A 81 1.57 -6.31 -13.19
CA ALA A 81 1.89 -4.98 -13.72
C ALA A 81 1.16 -3.87 -12.96
N ASN A 82 -0.15 -4.01 -12.74
CA ASN A 82 -0.96 -3.02 -12.05
C ASN A 82 -0.55 -2.88 -10.57
N GLY A 83 -0.22 -3.99 -9.91
CA GLY A 83 0.27 -3.99 -8.55
C GLY A 83 1.59 -3.23 -8.39
N ALA A 84 2.53 -3.40 -9.33
CA ALA A 84 3.79 -2.65 -9.32
C ALA A 84 3.56 -1.13 -9.43
N HIS A 85 2.58 -0.71 -10.23
CA HIS A 85 2.19 0.70 -10.34
C HIS A 85 1.57 1.22 -9.03
N ILE A 86 0.66 0.47 -8.41
CA ILE A 86 -0.02 0.86 -7.17
C ILE A 86 1.00 1.02 -6.04
N ARG A 87 1.95 0.06 -5.92
CA ARG A 87 2.84 -0.05 -4.74
C ARG A 87 4.09 0.81 -4.78
N TYR A 88 4.58 1.17 -5.97
CA TYR A 88 5.91 1.78 -6.13
C TYR A 88 6.15 3.02 -5.27
N LEU A 89 5.20 3.95 -5.21
CA LEU A 89 5.37 5.21 -4.48
C LEU A 89 5.35 5.06 -2.96
N ASP A 90 5.05 3.87 -2.44
CA ASP A 90 4.77 3.65 -1.01
C ASP A 90 3.71 4.62 -0.46
N TYR A 91 2.73 4.96 -1.29
CA TYR A 91 1.74 6.00 -1.05
C TYR A 91 0.30 5.49 -1.04
N ASN A 92 0.11 4.21 -1.35
CA ASN A 92 -1.15 3.52 -1.17
C ASN A 92 -1.45 3.28 0.32
N ASP A 93 -2.60 2.72 0.64
CA ASP A 93 -3.03 2.53 2.01
C ASP A 93 -2.09 1.64 2.85
N THR A 94 -2.35 1.59 4.14
CA THR A 94 -1.63 0.72 5.06
C THR A 94 -2.53 0.25 6.20
N TYR A 95 -2.10 -0.80 6.89
CA TYR A 95 -2.68 -1.33 8.10
C TYR A 95 -1.58 -1.74 9.08
N LEU A 96 -1.72 -1.37 10.34
CA LEU A 96 -0.76 -1.70 11.39
C LEU A 96 -1.38 -2.64 12.41
N SER A 97 -0.68 -3.72 12.69
CA SER A 97 -1.02 -4.70 13.72
C SER A 97 0.25 -5.47 14.12
N LYS A 98 0.13 -6.73 14.58
CA LYS A 98 1.29 -7.61 14.80
C LYS A 98 2.15 -7.73 13.55
N GLU A 99 1.50 -7.79 12.37
CA GLU A 99 2.15 -7.67 11.06
C GLU A 99 1.63 -6.44 10.34
N PRO A 100 2.48 -5.47 9.94
CA PRO A 100 2.08 -4.34 9.10
C PRO A 100 1.86 -4.79 7.64
N ALA A 101 0.88 -4.19 6.95
CA ALA A 101 0.54 -4.53 5.58
C ALA A 101 0.01 -3.34 4.77
N HIS A 102 -0.15 -3.56 3.46
CA HIS A 102 -0.77 -2.63 2.51
C HIS A 102 -1.94 -3.31 1.80
N PRO A 103 -3.14 -3.32 2.40
CA PRO A 103 -4.24 -4.13 1.88
C PRO A 103 -4.73 -3.72 0.48
N SER A 104 -4.55 -2.46 0.06
CA SER A 104 -4.87 -2.00 -1.30
C SER A 104 -4.05 -2.68 -2.39
N ASP A 105 -2.93 -3.31 -2.05
CA ASP A 105 -2.15 -4.12 -3.02
C ASP A 105 -3.00 -5.25 -3.63
N ASN A 106 -4.02 -5.76 -2.89
CA ASN A 106 -4.98 -6.76 -3.41
C ASN A 106 -5.84 -6.24 -4.57
N ILE A 107 -6.01 -4.92 -4.71
CA ILE A 107 -6.85 -4.32 -5.76
C ILE A 107 -6.36 -4.74 -7.15
N ALA A 108 -5.05 -4.91 -7.32
CA ALA A 108 -4.50 -5.39 -8.58
C ALA A 108 -5.04 -6.77 -8.98
N ALA A 109 -5.13 -7.72 -8.03
CA ALA A 109 -5.66 -9.06 -8.26
C ALA A 109 -7.19 -9.04 -8.43
N THR A 110 -7.91 -8.35 -7.53
CA THR A 110 -9.38 -8.31 -7.59
C THR A 110 -9.88 -7.65 -8.87
N LEU A 111 -9.26 -6.55 -9.30
CA LEU A 111 -9.59 -5.88 -10.55
C LEU A 111 -9.31 -6.79 -11.76
N ALA A 112 -8.12 -7.42 -11.79
CA ALA A 112 -7.73 -8.27 -12.91
C ALA A 112 -8.70 -9.46 -13.07
N VAL A 113 -9.04 -10.15 -11.99
CA VAL A 113 -9.99 -11.27 -12.04
C VAL A 113 -11.40 -10.80 -12.37
N ALA A 114 -11.87 -9.68 -11.78
CA ALA A 114 -13.20 -9.15 -12.08
C ALA A 114 -13.35 -8.77 -13.56
N GLN A 115 -12.29 -8.24 -14.19
CA GLN A 115 -12.29 -7.93 -15.62
C GLN A 115 -12.32 -9.19 -16.49
N ALA A 116 -11.52 -10.20 -16.15
CA ALA A 116 -11.49 -11.47 -16.89
C ALA A 116 -12.78 -12.28 -16.75
N ALA A 117 -13.38 -12.27 -15.56
CA ALA A 117 -14.65 -12.95 -15.26
C ALA A 117 -15.88 -12.10 -15.64
N ASP A 118 -15.69 -10.92 -16.22
CA ASP A 118 -16.74 -9.98 -16.66
C ASP A 118 -17.76 -9.65 -15.55
N ARG A 119 -17.27 -9.37 -14.35
CA ARG A 119 -18.07 -9.15 -13.13
C ARG A 119 -18.60 -7.71 -13.03
N SER A 120 -19.61 -7.54 -12.17
CA SER A 120 -20.17 -6.24 -11.82
C SER A 120 -19.28 -5.47 -10.85
N GLY A 121 -19.56 -4.16 -10.69
CA GLY A 121 -18.90 -3.36 -9.66
C GLY A 121 -19.23 -3.82 -8.23
N ARG A 122 -20.44 -4.35 -7.99
CA ARG A 122 -20.81 -4.94 -6.70
C ARG A 122 -19.98 -6.19 -6.38
N ASP A 123 -19.73 -7.05 -7.36
CA ASP A 123 -18.87 -8.21 -7.18
C ASP A 123 -17.43 -7.80 -6.87
N LEU A 124 -16.91 -6.79 -7.57
CA LEU A 124 -15.57 -6.25 -7.33
C LEU A 124 -15.45 -5.62 -5.93
N ILE A 125 -16.45 -4.87 -5.48
CA ILE A 125 -16.50 -4.31 -4.13
C ILE A 125 -16.49 -5.43 -3.09
N LEU A 126 -17.34 -6.44 -3.25
CA LEU A 126 -17.42 -7.59 -2.34
C LEU A 126 -16.08 -8.32 -2.24
N ALA A 127 -15.44 -8.62 -3.36
CA ALA A 127 -14.16 -9.31 -3.40
C ALA A 127 -13.04 -8.48 -2.76
N THR A 128 -13.08 -7.16 -2.94
CA THR A 128 -12.12 -6.25 -2.30
C THR A 128 -12.29 -6.25 -0.78
N VAL A 129 -13.52 -6.19 -0.26
CA VAL A 129 -13.77 -6.32 1.18
C VAL A 129 -13.27 -7.66 1.71
N ILE A 130 -13.50 -8.78 0.99
CA ILE A 130 -12.99 -10.10 1.36
C ILE A 130 -11.45 -10.08 1.46
N ALA A 131 -10.76 -9.53 0.47
CA ALA A 131 -9.31 -9.45 0.47
C ALA A 131 -8.76 -8.65 1.67
N TYR A 132 -9.34 -7.48 1.94
CA TYR A 132 -8.98 -6.65 3.08
C TYR A 132 -9.22 -7.36 4.41
N GLU A 133 -10.39 -7.98 4.56
CA GLU A 133 -10.74 -8.70 5.78
C GLU A 133 -9.75 -9.83 6.05
N ILE A 134 -9.50 -10.69 5.07
CA ILE A 134 -8.60 -11.85 5.24
C ILE A 134 -7.18 -11.37 5.56
N GLN A 135 -6.62 -10.44 4.81
CA GLN A 135 -5.25 -9.98 5.04
C GLN A 135 -5.09 -9.33 6.41
N CYS A 136 -5.94 -8.36 6.75
CA CYS A 136 -5.84 -7.65 8.01
C CYS A 136 -6.05 -8.56 9.22
N ARG A 137 -6.96 -9.54 9.13
CA ARG A 137 -7.17 -10.52 10.23
C ARG A 137 -6.00 -11.48 10.40
N LEU A 138 -5.33 -11.87 9.33
CA LEU A 138 -4.09 -12.63 9.42
C LEU A 138 -2.97 -11.78 10.05
N CYS A 139 -2.90 -10.48 9.70
CA CYS A 139 -1.98 -9.53 10.31
C CYS A 139 -2.24 -9.32 11.82
N ASP A 140 -3.51 -9.33 12.25
CA ASP A 140 -3.88 -9.28 13.66
C ASP A 140 -3.48 -10.56 14.42
N ALA A 141 -3.55 -11.70 13.74
CA ALA A 141 -3.38 -12.99 14.36
C ALA A 141 -1.91 -13.30 14.68
N ALA A 142 -0.99 -13.11 13.74
CA ALA A 142 0.43 -13.42 13.94
C ALA A 142 1.36 -12.53 13.11
N SER A 143 2.61 -12.38 13.60
CA SER A 143 3.67 -11.66 12.89
C SER A 143 4.49 -12.61 12.03
N LEU A 144 4.63 -12.28 10.75
CA LEU A 144 5.55 -12.95 9.82
C LEU A 144 6.97 -12.39 9.96
N ARG A 145 7.09 -11.08 10.16
CA ARG A 145 8.38 -10.39 10.25
C ARG A 145 9.24 -10.88 11.42
N ALA A 146 8.61 -11.29 12.52
CA ALA A 146 9.31 -11.85 13.67
C ALA A 146 10.04 -13.16 13.35
N HIS A 147 9.64 -13.84 12.27
CA HIS A 147 10.20 -15.10 11.81
C HIS A 147 10.97 -14.97 10.48
N GLY A 148 11.28 -13.73 10.04
CA GLY A 148 12.06 -13.48 8.82
C GLY A 148 11.27 -13.52 7.51
N TRP A 149 9.92 -13.52 7.56
CA TRP A 149 9.05 -13.54 6.39
C TRP A 149 8.41 -12.19 6.11
N ASP A 150 8.08 -11.94 4.83
CA ASP A 150 7.44 -10.71 4.39
C ASP A 150 5.90 -10.83 4.49
N HIS A 151 5.24 -9.75 4.86
CA HIS A 151 3.78 -9.64 4.96
C HIS A 151 3.03 -9.98 3.65
N VAL A 152 3.70 -9.90 2.49
CA VAL A 152 3.11 -10.27 1.20
C VAL A 152 2.70 -11.74 1.13
N THR A 153 3.24 -12.60 1.99
CA THR A 153 2.80 -13.98 2.14
C THR A 153 1.32 -14.07 2.56
N TYR A 154 0.85 -13.20 3.46
CA TYR A 154 -0.58 -13.12 3.78
C TYR A 154 -1.42 -12.60 2.60
N GLY A 155 -0.82 -11.77 1.75
CA GLY A 155 -1.43 -11.29 0.52
C GLY A 155 -1.77 -12.41 -0.47
N ALA A 156 -0.99 -13.46 -0.53
CA ALA A 156 -1.28 -14.61 -1.38
C ALA A 156 -2.62 -15.28 -1.00
N PHE A 157 -2.87 -15.47 0.31
CA PHE A 157 -4.14 -16.04 0.80
C PHE A 157 -5.31 -15.10 0.53
N SER A 158 -5.17 -13.81 0.80
CA SER A 158 -6.24 -12.83 0.62
C SER A 158 -6.61 -12.64 -0.84
N ALA A 159 -5.63 -12.45 -1.72
CA ALA A 159 -5.84 -12.31 -3.15
C ALA A 159 -6.38 -13.61 -3.80
N GLY A 160 -5.90 -14.77 -3.34
CA GLY A 160 -6.37 -16.08 -3.81
C GLY A 160 -7.85 -16.30 -3.51
N LEU A 161 -8.29 -16.03 -2.28
CA LEU A 161 -9.71 -16.13 -1.90
C LEU A 161 -10.59 -15.13 -2.63
N ALA A 162 -10.16 -13.88 -2.74
CA ALA A 162 -10.91 -12.85 -3.46
C ALA A 162 -11.04 -13.18 -4.95
N GLY A 163 -9.97 -13.69 -5.57
CA GLY A 163 -9.99 -14.18 -6.95
C GLY A 163 -10.92 -15.37 -7.13
N ALA A 164 -10.86 -16.35 -6.23
CA ALA A 164 -11.74 -17.52 -6.24
C ALA A 164 -13.22 -17.12 -6.09
N LYS A 165 -13.54 -16.14 -5.23
CA LYS A 165 -14.89 -15.57 -5.11
C LYS A 165 -15.38 -14.95 -6.43
N LEU A 166 -14.54 -14.17 -7.09
CA LEU A 166 -14.88 -13.54 -8.38
C LEU A 166 -15.08 -14.54 -9.50
N TRP A 167 -14.37 -15.65 -9.49
CA TRP A 167 -14.62 -16.75 -10.45
C TRP A 167 -15.81 -17.63 -10.07
N GLY A 168 -16.44 -17.45 -8.89
CA GLY A 168 -17.60 -18.19 -8.46
C GLY A 168 -17.28 -19.63 -8.03
N LEU A 169 -16.10 -19.85 -7.47
CA LEU A 169 -15.63 -21.18 -7.07
C LEU A 169 -16.40 -21.72 -5.86
N SER A 170 -16.50 -23.06 -5.77
CA SER A 170 -17.04 -23.76 -4.60
C SER A 170 -16.15 -23.55 -3.38
N VAL A 171 -16.66 -23.88 -2.18
CA VAL A 171 -15.87 -23.84 -0.94
C VAL A 171 -14.63 -24.72 -1.05
N GLU A 172 -14.75 -25.91 -1.59
CA GLU A 172 -13.63 -26.84 -1.79
C GLU A 172 -12.56 -26.23 -2.72
N GLN A 173 -12.97 -25.72 -3.88
CA GLN A 173 -12.05 -25.05 -4.79
C GLN A 173 -11.39 -23.82 -4.17
N MET A 174 -12.11 -23.08 -3.30
CA MET A 174 -11.54 -21.96 -2.55
C MET A 174 -10.46 -22.40 -1.56
N VAL A 175 -10.62 -23.59 -0.92
CA VAL A 175 -9.59 -24.19 -0.06
C VAL A 175 -8.34 -24.50 -0.89
N HIS A 176 -8.51 -25.15 -2.06
CA HIS A 176 -7.39 -25.43 -2.95
C HIS A 176 -6.71 -24.17 -3.48
N ALA A 177 -7.48 -23.14 -3.85
CA ALA A 177 -6.93 -21.87 -4.30
C ALA A 177 -6.03 -21.20 -3.24
N GLN A 178 -6.44 -21.21 -1.97
CA GLN A 178 -5.62 -20.71 -0.85
C GLN A 178 -4.35 -21.54 -0.67
N ALA A 179 -4.49 -22.87 -0.68
CA ALA A 179 -3.39 -23.79 -0.47
C ALA A 179 -2.31 -23.64 -1.54
N LEU A 180 -2.73 -23.59 -2.82
CA LEU A 180 -1.83 -23.35 -3.95
C LEU A 180 -1.17 -21.97 -3.86
N ALA A 181 -1.95 -20.91 -3.57
CA ALA A 181 -1.41 -19.56 -3.41
C ALA A 181 -0.40 -19.49 -2.26
N GLY A 182 -0.71 -20.12 -1.13
CA GLY A 182 0.16 -20.12 0.05
C GLY A 182 1.47 -20.86 -0.19
N VAL A 183 1.41 -22.08 -0.70
CA VAL A 183 2.60 -22.95 -0.89
C VAL A 183 3.58 -22.37 -1.92
N CYS A 184 3.08 -21.65 -2.92
CA CYS A 184 3.90 -21.09 -4.00
C CYS A 184 4.39 -19.66 -3.76
N ASN A 185 4.04 -19.01 -2.63
CA ASN A 185 4.37 -17.61 -2.40
C ASN A 185 4.78 -17.29 -0.96
N ILE A 186 5.76 -18.03 -0.46
CA ILE A 186 6.44 -17.69 0.81
C ILE A 186 7.58 -16.73 0.47
N ALA A 187 7.45 -15.46 0.91
CA ALA A 187 8.40 -14.40 0.59
C ALA A 187 9.29 -14.06 1.80
N THR A 188 10.60 -13.92 1.56
CA THR A 188 11.56 -13.55 2.60
C THR A 188 11.52 -12.05 2.89
N ARG A 189 11.76 -11.68 4.15
CA ARG A 189 11.87 -10.29 4.58
C ARG A 189 13.11 -9.57 4.03
N GLN A 190 14.05 -10.27 3.40
CA GLN A 190 15.21 -9.67 2.72
C GLN A 190 14.79 -8.57 1.72
N THR A 191 13.57 -8.66 1.18
CA THR A 191 12.96 -7.60 0.35
C THR A 191 12.98 -6.20 1.00
N ARG A 192 13.05 -6.13 2.35
CA ARG A 192 12.89 -4.88 3.13
C ARG A 192 14.05 -4.62 4.09
N THR A 193 15.15 -5.34 3.95
CA THR A 193 16.30 -5.25 4.85
C THR A 193 17.52 -4.72 4.11
N GLY A 194 18.34 -3.91 4.76
CA GLY A 194 19.55 -3.31 4.19
C GLY A 194 19.23 -2.33 3.05
N GLN A 195 20.00 -2.39 1.98
CA GLN A 195 19.75 -1.57 0.78
C GLN A 195 18.55 -2.10 0.01
N ILE A 196 17.46 -1.35 0.03
CA ILE A 196 16.19 -1.73 -0.57
C ILE A 196 16.26 -1.61 -2.10
N SER A 197 15.86 -2.68 -2.80
CA SER A 197 15.84 -2.76 -4.26
C SER A 197 14.48 -2.41 -4.86
N MET A 198 14.41 -2.28 -6.19
CA MET A 198 13.15 -2.12 -6.94
C MET A 198 12.13 -3.23 -6.67
N TRP A 199 12.57 -4.42 -6.22
CA TRP A 199 11.71 -5.56 -5.91
C TRP A 199 10.68 -5.24 -4.80
N LYS A 200 10.95 -4.29 -3.90
CA LYS A 200 10.00 -3.78 -2.92
C LYS A 200 8.66 -3.41 -3.55
N ALA A 201 8.66 -2.79 -4.73
CA ALA A 201 7.45 -2.43 -5.46
C ALA A 201 6.71 -3.62 -6.07
N CYS A 202 7.40 -4.73 -6.28
CA CYS A 202 6.89 -5.89 -7.02
C CYS A 202 6.60 -7.11 -6.13
N ALA A 203 7.02 -7.12 -4.87
CA ALA A 203 6.86 -8.28 -4.00
C ALA A 203 5.39 -8.68 -3.81
N PHE A 204 4.51 -7.71 -3.47
CA PHE A 204 3.08 -8.00 -3.36
C PHE A 204 2.44 -8.24 -4.72
N SER A 205 2.88 -7.53 -5.76
CA SER A 205 2.41 -7.75 -7.13
C SER A 205 2.66 -9.19 -7.60
N ASN A 206 3.81 -9.77 -7.20
CA ASN A 206 4.11 -11.18 -7.46
C ASN A 206 3.21 -12.11 -6.63
N ALA A 207 2.89 -11.77 -5.38
CA ALA A 207 1.92 -12.51 -4.58
C ALA A 207 0.53 -12.49 -5.26
N CYS A 208 0.08 -11.35 -5.79
CA CYS A 208 -1.14 -11.24 -6.56
C CYS A 208 -1.10 -12.09 -7.84
N ARG A 209 0.00 -12.05 -8.59
CA ARG A 209 0.19 -12.88 -9.78
C ARG A 209 0.02 -14.37 -9.45
N ASN A 210 0.74 -14.84 -8.45
CA ASN A 210 0.71 -16.24 -8.04
C ASN A 210 -0.66 -16.63 -7.49
N ALA A 211 -1.32 -15.76 -6.73
CA ALA A 211 -2.66 -16.00 -6.19
C ALA A 211 -3.73 -16.10 -7.30
N VAL A 212 -3.66 -15.23 -8.30
CA VAL A 212 -4.56 -15.27 -9.47
C VAL A 212 -4.33 -16.56 -10.27
N PHE A 213 -3.07 -16.94 -10.50
CA PHE A 213 -2.70 -18.19 -11.16
C PHE A 213 -3.20 -19.41 -10.37
N ALA A 214 -2.98 -19.45 -9.05
CA ALA A 214 -3.45 -20.52 -8.16
C ALA A 214 -4.98 -20.66 -8.17
N ALA A 215 -5.72 -19.56 -8.09
CA ALA A 215 -7.18 -19.58 -8.16
C ALA A 215 -7.68 -20.03 -9.54
N ASN A 216 -6.97 -19.74 -10.63
CA ASN A 216 -7.30 -20.24 -11.96
C ASN A 216 -7.02 -21.75 -12.10
N LEU A 217 -5.97 -22.27 -11.47
CA LEU A 217 -5.72 -23.72 -11.41
C LEU A 217 -6.83 -24.44 -10.63
N ALA A 218 -7.17 -23.93 -9.43
CA ALA A 218 -8.27 -24.50 -8.63
C ALA A 218 -9.62 -24.47 -9.37
N ARG A 219 -9.87 -23.44 -10.17
CA ARG A 219 -11.04 -23.35 -11.05
C ARG A 219 -11.14 -24.51 -12.04
N GLN A 220 -10.00 -25.04 -12.46
CA GLN A 220 -9.91 -26.16 -13.39
C GLN A 220 -9.82 -27.52 -12.68
N GLY A 221 -9.99 -27.55 -11.34
CA GLY A 221 -9.97 -28.77 -10.55
C GLY A 221 -8.58 -29.17 -10.01
N PHE A 222 -7.57 -28.32 -10.14
CA PHE A 222 -6.25 -28.60 -9.56
C PHE A 222 -6.31 -28.53 -8.03
N THR A 223 -5.75 -29.51 -7.33
CA THR A 223 -5.78 -29.60 -5.89
C THR A 223 -4.49 -29.07 -5.26
N GLY A 224 -4.60 -28.43 -4.10
CA GLY A 224 -3.48 -28.00 -3.26
C GLY A 224 -3.45 -28.76 -1.92
N PRO A 225 -2.39 -28.60 -1.09
CA PRO A 225 -2.30 -29.24 0.21
C PRO A 225 -3.41 -28.78 1.16
N HIS A 226 -4.28 -29.70 1.57
CA HIS A 226 -5.49 -29.38 2.32
C HIS A 226 -5.20 -28.69 3.67
N GLU A 227 -4.16 -29.12 4.37
CA GLU A 227 -3.74 -28.60 5.70
C GLU A 227 -2.68 -27.51 5.60
N ILE A 228 -2.83 -26.54 4.66
CA ILE A 228 -1.83 -25.50 4.42
C ILE A 228 -1.46 -24.70 5.69
N PHE A 229 -2.36 -24.50 6.63
CA PHE A 229 -2.09 -23.81 7.90
C PHE A 229 -1.63 -24.79 8.99
N GLU A 230 -2.35 -25.87 9.23
CA GLU A 230 -2.20 -26.80 10.37
C GLU A 230 -1.17 -27.90 10.14
N GLY A 231 -0.90 -28.27 8.92
CA GLY A 231 -0.01 -29.37 8.56
C GLY A 231 1.39 -29.23 9.18
N PRO A 232 2.13 -30.35 9.35
CA PRO A 232 3.43 -30.35 10.05
C PRO A 232 4.49 -29.50 9.36
N LYS A 233 4.30 -29.12 8.11
CA LYS A 233 5.11 -28.18 7.32
C LYS A 233 4.30 -26.96 6.88
N GLY A 234 3.14 -26.72 7.47
CA GLY A 234 2.22 -25.64 7.17
C GLY A 234 2.62 -24.31 7.80
N VAL A 235 1.77 -23.29 7.56
CA VAL A 235 1.99 -21.89 7.95
C VAL A 235 2.23 -21.74 9.45
N PHE A 236 1.46 -22.43 10.30
CA PHE A 236 1.61 -22.33 11.76
C PHE A 236 3.01 -22.72 12.22
N LYS A 237 3.55 -23.78 11.69
CA LYS A 237 4.86 -24.28 12.08
C LYS A 237 6.00 -23.50 11.45
N GLN A 238 5.89 -23.19 10.15
CA GLN A 238 7.02 -22.65 9.40
C GLN A 238 7.11 -21.11 9.44
N LEU A 239 5.97 -20.42 9.57
CA LEU A 239 5.94 -18.98 9.33
C LEU A 239 5.58 -18.16 10.57
N THR A 240 4.82 -18.72 11.53
CA THR A 240 4.27 -17.95 12.65
C THR A 240 4.66 -18.48 14.03
N GLY A 241 5.42 -19.57 14.08
CA GLY A 241 5.91 -20.16 15.32
C GLY A 241 4.84 -20.87 16.15
N GLY A 242 3.60 -20.96 15.67
CA GLY A 242 2.50 -21.63 16.36
C GLY A 242 1.13 -21.29 15.79
N PRO A 243 0.08 -22.02 16.27
CA PRO A 243 -1.29 -21.82 15.81
C PRO A 243 -1.87 -20.48 16.28
N PHE A 244 -2.78 -19.93 15.48
CA PHE A 244 -3.56 -18.75 15.81
C PHE A 244 -5.02 -18.90 15.41
N LYS A 245 -5.88 -18.04 15.97
CA LYS A 245 -7.32 -17.96 15.64
C LYS A 245 -7.61 -16.68 14.89
N VAL A 246 -8.52 -16.75 13.92
CA VAL A 246 -9.00 -15.63 13.14
C VAL A 246 -10.48 -15.39 13.46
N LYS A 247 -10.84 -14.14 13.80
CA LYS A 247 -12.22 -13.69 13.96
C LYS A 247 -12.59 -12.82 12.77
N LEU A 248 -13.52 -13.28 11.95
CA LEU A 248 -13.93 -12.59 10.72
C LEU A 248 -15.06 -11.59 10.99
N GLY A 249 -15.11 -10.52 10.19
CA GLY A 249 -16.11 -9.48 10.28
C GLY A 249 -17.48 -9.91 9.78
N SER A 250 -18.48 -9.11 10.16
CA SER A 250 -19.87 -9.24 9.76
C SER A 250 -20.49 -7.85 9.65
N LYS A 251 -21.74 -7.76 9.18
CA LYS A 251 -22.47 -6.50 9.12
C LYS A 251 -22.55 -5.80 10.49
N SER A 252 -22.71 -6.56 11.57
CA SER A 252 -22.80 -6.02 12.93
C SER A 252 -21.47 -5.63 13.55
N SER A 253 -20.37 -6.34 13.22
CA SER A 253 -19.02 -6.07 13.76
C SER A 253 -18.18 -5.16 12.88
N GLY A 254 -18.66 -4.84 11.67
CA GLY A 254 -17.92 -4.08 10.65
C GLY A 254 -16.81 -4.91 9.98
N TYR A 255 -16.15 -4.29 9.00
CA TYR A 255 -15.11 -4.90 8.19
C TYR A 255 -13.78 -4.17 8.34
N MET A 256 -12.70 -4.89 8.13
CA MET A 256 -11.33 -4.38 8.35
C MET A 256 -10.94 -3.24 7.41
N ILE A 257 -11.56 -3.12 6.25
CA ILE A 257 -11.29 -1.99 5.34
C ILE A 257 -11.52 -0.63 6.02
N ASN A 258 -12.48 -0.53 6.93
CA ASN A 258 -12.79 0.68 7.69
C ASN A 258 -11.71 1.03 8.75
N ARG A 259 -10.76 0.12 8.98
CA ARG A 259 -9.66 0.29 9.95
C ARG A 259 -8.31 0.52 9.28
N THR A 260 -8.27 0.55 7.96
CA THR A 260 -7.06 0.83 7.18
C THR A 260 -6.87 2.33 6.96
N TYR A 261 -5.67 2.76 6.61
CA TYR A 261 -5.27 4.16 6.58
C TYR A 261 -4.85 4.58 5.17
N ILE A 262 -5.45 5.63 4.57
CA ILE A 262 -4.93 6.24 3.34
C ILE A 262 -3.79 7.16 3.72
N LYS A 263 -2.58 6.95 3.17
CA LYS A 263 -1.42 7.79 3.46
C LYS A 263 -1.60 9.20 2.89
N PHE A 264 -1.30 10.21 3.70
CA PHE A 264 -1.33 11.61 3.28
C PHE A 264 -0.04 12.04 2.59
N TRP A 265 1.13 11.49 3.00
CA TRP A 265 2.44 11.71 2.38
C TRP A 265 2.98 10.43 1.74
N PRO A 266 3.79 10.54 0.65
CA PRO A 266 4.41 9.39 -0.04
C PRO A 266 5.63 8.88 0.74
N ALA A 267 5.43 8.42 1.96
CA ALA A 267 6.46 8.08 2.93
C ALA A 267 6.08 6.79 3.68
N GLU A 268 7.08 6.11 4.22
CA GLU A 268 6.86 4.96 5.11
C GLU A 268 5.94 5.38 6.27
N TYR A 269 5.04 4.47 6.70
CA TYR A 269 3.89 4.89 7.51
C TYR A 269 4.27 5.37 8.91
N HIS A 270 5.28 4.76 9.56
CA HIS A 270 5.71 5.17 10.91
C HIS A 270 6.27 6.60 10.96
N ALA A 271 6.68 7.16 9.82
CA ALA A 271 7.11 8.55 9.71
C ALA A 271 5.98 9.56 9.49
N GLN A 272 4.75 9.14 9.18
CA GLN A 272 3.65 10.08 8.88
C GLN A 272 3.42 11.07 10.02
N SER A 273 3.47 10.64 11.28
CA SER A 273 3.26 11.53 12.43
C SER A 273 4.48 12.40 12.74
N SER A 274 5.71 11.98 12.40
CA SER A 274 6.87 12.85 12.51
C SER A 274 6.87 13.95 11.45
N ILE A 275 6.40 13.63 10.23
CA ILE A 275 6.19 14.64 9.17
C ILE A 275 5.11 15.64 9.59
N ASP A 276 3.95 15.17 10.08
CA ASP A 276 2.87 16.05 10.58
C ASP A 276 3.37 16.96 11.72
N ALA A 277 4.11 16.40 12.69
CA ALA A 277 4.67 17.16 13.78
C ALA A 277 5.68 18.21 13.28
N ALA A 278 6.54 17.86 12.32
CA ALA A 278 7.51 18.77 11.72
C ALA A 278 6.84 19.95 11.02
N LEU A 279 5.80 19.71 10.23
CA LEU A 279 5.05 20.76 9.53
C LEU A 279 4.39 21.73 10.52
N ARG A 280 3.80 21.23 11.61
CA ARG A 280 3.20 22.07 12.67
C ARG A 280 4.25 22.88 13.46
N ILE A 281 5.43 22.31 13.70
CA ILE A 281 6.53 23.05 14.30
C ILE A 281 7.04 24.11 13.32
N ARG A 282 7.20 23.75 12.02
CA ARG A 282 7.63 24.68 10.98
C ARG A 282 6.72 25.91 10.88
N GLU A 283 5.41 25.70 10.86
CA GLU A 283 4.45 26.81 10.86
C GLU A 283 4.68 27.78 12.02
N ARG A 284 4.98 27.26 13.22
CA ARG A 284 5.23 28.07 14.42
C ARG A 284 6.54 28.86 14.32
N PHE A 285 7.66 28.18 14.02
CA PHE A 285 8.94 28.87 13.98
C PHE A 285 9.01 29.91 12.84
N MET A 286 8.32 29.67 11.71
CA MET A 286 8.24 30.66 10.65
C MET A 286 7.42 31.89 11.05
N LYS A 287 6.36 31.73 11.82
CA LYS A 287 5.61 32.87 12.40
C LYS A 287 6.48 33.68 13.38
N ASP A 288 7.41 33.02 14.04
CA ASP A 288 8.39 33.68 14.94
C ASP A 288 9.61 34.25 14.19
N GLY A 289 9.63 34.23 12.84
CA GLY A 289 10.68 34.81 12.00
C GLY A 289 11.87 33.92 11.70
N TYR A 290 11.87 32.64 12.15
CA TYR A 290 12.94 31.69 11.88
C TYR A 290 12.77 30.99 10.53
N THR A 291 13.89 30.47 10.05
CA THR A 291 13.96 29.59 8.86
C THR A 291 14.59 28.25 9.23
N TRP A 292 14.59 27.30 8.29
CA TRP A 292 15.30 26.03 8.50
C TRP A 292 16.82 26.20 8.73
N LYS A 293 17.45 27.32 8.32
CA LYS A 293 18.86 27.64 8.52
C LYS A 293 19.20 27.91 10.00
N ASP A 294 18.19 28.28 10.78
CA ASP A 294 18.33 28.57 12.20
C ASP A 294 18.22 27.34 13.09
N ILE A 295 17.95 26.17 12.50
CA ILE A 295 17.90 24.89 13.22
C ILE A 295 19.32 24.55 13.73
N ASP A 296 19.42 24.34 15.03
CA ASP A 296 20.62 23.83 15.69
C ASP A 296 20.57 22.31 15.79
N ARG A 297 19.54 21.75 16.44
CA ARG A 297 19.47 20.33 16.78
C ARG A 297 18.04 19.81 16.77
N LEU A 298 17.86 18.56 16.31
CA LEU A 298 16.58 17.85 16.35
C LEU A 298 16.70 16.60 17.22
N ARG A 299 15.80 16.43 18.19
CA ARG A 299 15.58 15.18 18.92
C ARG A 299 14.21 14.63 18.52
N MET A 300 14.20 13.38 18.07
CA MET A 300 13.01 12.63 17.73
C MET A 300 12.84 11.47 18.71
N GLU A 301 11.70 11.42 19.38
CA GLU A 301 11.31 10.32 20.23
C GLU A 301 10.19 9.55 19.56
N SER A 302 10.31 8.23 19.50
CA SER A 302 9.38 7.36 18.79
C SER A 302 9.16 6.04 19.52
N PHE A 303 8.28 5.22 19.01
CA PHE A 303 8.04 3.86 19.50
C PHE A 303 9.00 2.86 18.85
N GLU A 304 9.20 1.71 19.50
CA GLU A 304 10.20 0.68 19.11
C GLU A 304 10.16 0.33 17.62
N ALA A 305 8.97 0.01 17.08
CA ALA A 305 8.84 -0.42 15.69
C ALA A 305 9.28 0.66 14.69
N ALA A 306 9.06 1.94 14.98
CA ALA A 306 9.54 3.03 14.11
C ALA A 306 11.06 3.16 14.15
N VAL A 307 11.64 3.09 15.36
CA VAL A 307 13.10 3.17 15.52
C VAL A 307 13.78 2.00 14.83
N SER A 308 13.31 0.76 15.07
CA SER A 308 13.93 -0.45 14.51
C SER A 308 13.78 -0.57 12.99
N ILE A 309 12.66 -0.09 12.41
CA ILE A 309 12.38 -0.23 10.96
C ILE A 309 12.96 0.90 10.13
N ILE A 310 12.87 2.16 10.59
CA ILE A 310 13.21 3.34 9.77
C ILE A 310 14.12 4.36 10.46
N GLY A 311 14.55 4.11 11.71
CA GLY A 311 15.32 5.07 12.51
C GLY A 311 16.76 4.66 12.84
N SER A 312 17.07 3.36 12.91
CA SER A 312 18.35 2.89 13.47
C SER A 312 19.36 2.39 12.46
N GLU A 313 18.95 1.82 11.34
CA GLU A 313 19.86 1.24 10.34
C GLU A 313 20.74 2.33 9.68
N ARG A 314 22.04 2.04 9.51
CA ARG A 314 23.05 2.99 8.97
C ARG A 314 22.64 3.55 7.60
N GLU A 315 22.08 2.72 6.74
CA GLU A 315 21.64 3.09 5.39
C GLU A 315 20.52 4.13 5.41
N LYS A 316 19.71 4.16 6.48
CA LYS A 316 18.63 5.16 6.66
C LYS A 316 19.16 6.56 6.95
N TRP A 317 20.38 6.66 7.52
CA TRP A 317 21.03 7.96 7.79
C TRP A 317 21.78 8.53 6.58
N ARG A 318 22.04 7.69 5.58
CA ARG A 318 22.72 8.09 4.33
C ARG A 318 22.07 7.35 3.15
N PRO A 319 20.81 7.68 2.82
CA PRO A 319 20.13 7.00 1.74
C PRO A 319 20.84 7.22 0.41
N THR A 320 21.04 6.14 -0.34
CA THR A 320 21.66 6.12 -1.66
C THR A 320 20.67 5.77 -2.77
N SER A 321 19.44 5.32 -2.39
CA SER A 321 18.35 5.03 -3.30
C SER A 321 17.07 5.71 -2.85
N ARG A 322 16.13 5.88 -3.79
CA ARG A 322 14.80 6.41 -3.48
C ARG A 322 14.09 5.55 -2.46
N GLU A 323 14.18 4.23 -2.62
CA GLU A 323 13.52 3.23 -1.78
C GLU A 323 14.06 3.23 -0.34
N THR A 324 15.33 3.62 -0.16
CA THR A 324 15.91 3.83 1.19
C THR A 324 15.52 5.18 1.76
N ALA A 325 15.47 6.23 0.92
CA ALA A 325 15.12 7.59 1.36
C ALA A 325 13.67 7.68 1.87
N ASP A 326 12.71 6.99 1.24
CA ASP A 326 11.32 6.94 1.68
C ASP A 326 11.09 6.03 2.92
N HIS A 327 12.16 5.42 3.43
CA HIS A 327 12.26 4.65 4.67
C HIS A 327 13.26 5.26 5.67
N SER A 328 13.68 6.50 5.48
CA SER A 328 14.54 7.23 6.41
C SER A 328 13.72 8.22 7.22
N MET A 329 13.42 7.88 8.49
CA MET A 329 12.60 8.73 9.37
C MET A 329 13.23 10.12 9.53
N GLY A 330 14.54 10.20 9.79
CA GLY A 330 15.26 11.45 9.95
C GLY A 330 15.19 12.31 8.70
N TYR A 331 15.51 11.74 7.54
CA TYR A 331 15.48 12.47 6.27
C TYR A 331 14.08 13.03 5.95
N MET A 332 13.03 12.20 6.04
CA MET A 332 11.65 12.62 5.75
C MET A 332 11.18 13.75 6.67
N THR A 333 11.50 13.66 7.96
CA THR A 333 11.15 14.70 8.93
C THR A 333 11.90 16.02 8.66
N ILE A 334 13.19 15.93 8.31
CA ILE A 334 13.99 17.10 7.96
C ILE A 334 13.50 17.73 6.66
N ALA A 335 13.14 16.94 5.66
CA ALA A 335 12.55 17.45 4.42
C ALA A 335 11.25 18.24 4.69
N ALA A 336 10.40 17.79 5.62
CA ALA A 336 9.22 18.52 6.04
C ALA A 336 9.59 19.90 6.67
N PHE A 337 10.64 19.97 7.51
CA PHE A 337 11.12 21.25 8.06
C PHE A 337 11.68 22.18 6.98
N VAL A 338 12.45 21.65 6.04
CA VAL A 338 13.18 22.44 5.03
C VAL A 338 12.26 22.89 3.90
N ASP A 339 11.50 21.96 3.33
CA ASP A 339 10.71 22.21 2.12
C ASP A 339 9.27 22.60 2.42
N GLY A 340 8.73 22.33 3.61
CA GLY A 340 7.35 22.62 3.99
C GLY A 340 6.34 21.60 3.47
N ASP A 341 6.79 20.51 2.85
CA ASP A 341 5.98 19.34 2.46
C ASP A 341 6.89 18.15 2.16
N VAL A 342 6.30 16.96 2.10
CA VAL A 342 6.94 15.74 1.62
C VAL A 342 6.19 15.24 0.40
N THR A 343 6.84 15.33 -0.76
CA THR A 343 6.26 14.98 -2.06
C THR A 343 7.09 13.91 -2.79
N ARG A 344 6.67 13.52 -3.97
CA ARG A 344 7.47 12.62 -4.83
C ARG A 344 8.87 13.18 -5.11
N ALA A 345 8.97 14.50 -5.29
CA ALA A 345 10.22 15.18 -5.57
C ALA A 345 11.21 15.12 -4.38
N THR A 346 10.73 14.98 -3.16
CA THR A 346 11.55 14.78 -1.97
C THR A 346 12.49 13.60 -2.13
N PHE A 347 12.09 12.54 -2.83
CA PHE A 347 12.84 11.30 -3.01
C PHE A 347 13.64 11.23 -4.33
N GLU A 348 13.90 12.38 -4.94
CA GLU A 348 14.85 12.46 -6.07
C GLU A 348 16.30 12.45 -5.56
N PRO A 349 17.26 11.78 -6.25
CA PRO A 349 18.66 11.68 -5.81
C PRO A 349 19.29 13.03 -5.44
N ARG A 350 19.07 14.06 -6.24
CA ARG A 350 19.56 15.42 -5.98
C ARG A 350 19.04 16.06 -4.70
N ARG A 351 17.97 15.49 -4.10
CA ARG A 351 17.40 15.96 -2.83
C ARG A 351 18.04 15.24 -1.64
N PHE A 352 17.88 13.92 -1.54
CA PHE A 352 18.35 13.19 -0.36
C PHE A 352 19.88 13.12 -0.22
N THR A 353 20.65 13.45 -1.27
CA THR A 353 22.12 13.61 -1.20
C THR A 353 22.55 15.05 -0.94
N ASN A 354 21.64 16.01 -0.85
CA ASN A 354 21.97 17.43 -0.70
C ASN A 354 22.35 17.77 0.75
N ARG A 355 23.47 18.49 0.91
CA ARG A 355 24.02 18.88 2.20
C ARG A 355 23.03 19.61 3.10
N LYS A 356 22.14 20.44 2.55
CA LYS A 356 21.14 21.17 3.36
C LYS A 356 20.27 20.26 4.26
N TYR A 357 20.02 19.01 3.83
CA TYR A 357 19.28 18.02 4.64
C TYR A 357 20.24 17.21 5.50
N LEU A 358 21.40 16.80 4.95
CA LEU A 358 22.36 15.96 5.62
C LEU A 358 23.00 16.68 6.82
N ASP A 359 23.28 17.97 6.72
CA ASP A 359 23.86 18.77 7.82
C ASP A 359 22.91 18.87 9.04
N ILE A 360 21.59 18.87 8.82
CA ILE A 360 20.63 18.81 9.92
C ILE A 360 20.52 17.36 10.42
N LEU A 361 20.57 16.37 9.52
CA LEU A 361 20.53 14.96 9.87
C LEU A 361 21.70 14.56 10.78
N ASP A 362 22.91 15.11 10.56
CA ASP A 362 24.09 14.92 11.41
C ASP A 362 23.92 15.44 12.84
N ARG A 363 22.99 16.39 13.04
CA ARG A 363 22.64 16.99 14.33
C ARG A 363 21.30 16.48 14.86
N THR A 364 20.81 15.36 14.31
CA THR A 364 19.55 14.72 14.69
C THR A 364 19.82 13.47 15.53
N THR A 365 18.99 13.24 16.53
CA THR A 365 18.96 11.97 17.28
C THR A 365 17.57 11.37 17.22
N ILE A 366 17.50 10.05 17.01
CA ILE A 366 16.25 9.28 17.03
C ILE A 366 16.38 8.26 18.15
N VAL A 367 15.44 8.29 19.10
CA VAL A 367 15.45 7.41 20.27
C VAL A 367 14.09 6.79 20.52
N GLU A 368 14.10 5.57 21.05
CA GLU A 368 12.90 4.94 21.56
C GLU A 368 12.44 5.64 22.84
N SER A 369 11.12 5.76 23.01
CA SER A 369 10.48 6.29 24.20
C SER A 369 9.39 5.33 24.69
N ARG A 370 9.56 4.79 25.93
CA ARG A 370 8.68 3.78 26.52
C ARG A 370 7.23 4.24 26.65
N ASP A 371 6.99 5.52 26.89
CA ASP A 371 5.63 6.09 26.97
C ASP A 371 4.94 6.08 25.61
N LEU A 372 5.70 6.27 24.52
CA LEU A 372 5.16 6.24 23.15
C LEU A 372 4.87 4.82 22.67
N ASN A 373 5.57 3.79 23.16
CA ASN A 373 5.28 2.38 22.86
C ASN A 373 3.85 1.99 23.21
N LYS A 374 3.28 2.53 24.29
CA LYS A 374 1.89 2.28 24.71
C LYS A 374 0.86 2.75 23.68
N GLY A 375 1.23 3.64 22.76
CA GLY A 375 0.37 4.17 21.73
C GLY A 375 0.27 3.31 20.47
N TYR A 376 1.26 2.44 20.24
CA TYR A 376 1.36 1.56 19.07
C TYR A 376 0.68 0.19 19.34
N PRO A 377 0.00 -0.48 18.39
CA PRO A 377 -0.24 -0.07 16.99
C PRO A 377 -1.50 0.79 16.78
N LYS A 378 -2.25 1.16 17.86
CA LYS A 378 -3.50 1.94 17.77
C LYS A 378 -3.26 3.33 17.17
N GLY A 379 -2.09 3.90 17.37
CA GLY A 379 -1.58 5.12 16.76
C GLY A 379 -0.09 4.95 16.46
N ILE A 380 0.52 5.97 15.89
CA ILE A 380 1.96 6.02 15.58
C ILE A 380 2.58 7.27 16.23
N PRO A 381 2.66 7.33 17.55
CA PRO A 381 3.06 8.56 18.25
C PRO A 381 4.53 8.90 18.01
N ASN A 382 4.79 10.10 17.49
CA ASN A 382 6.13 10.68 17.41
C ASN A 382 6.15 12.01 18.14
N ARG A 383 7.22 12.27 18.92
CA ARG A 383 7.50 13.52 19.63
C ARG A 383 8.76 14.13 19.05
N LEU A 384 8.66 15.36 18.53
CA LEU A 384 9.79 16.12 18.03
C LEU A 384 10.11 17.27 18.97
N LYS A 385 11.40 17.43 19.28
CA LYS A 385 11.95 18.56 20.01
C LYS A 385 13.03 19.21 19.16
N LEU A 386 12.71 20.40 18.64
CA LEU A 386 13.58 21.18 17.76
C LEU A 386 14.19 22.33 18.54
N ARG A 387 15.51 22.44 18.55
CA ARG A 387 16.25 23.57 19.12
C ARG A 387 16.77 24.46 18.02
N MET A 388 16.57 25.78 18.16
CA MET A 388 17.12 26.80 17.30
C MET A 388 18.52 27.25 17.83
N LYS A 389 19.31 27.91 16.99
CA LYS A 389 20.68 28.37 17.31
C LYS A 389 20.74 29.35 18.48
N ASP A 390 19.69 30.14 18.69
CA ASP A 390 19.57 31.06 19.85
C ASP A 390 19.09 30.37 21.14
N GLY A 391 18.87 29.03 21.08
CA GLY A 391 18.43 28.22 22.22
C GLY A 391 16.92 28.04 22.33
N ARG A 392 16.09 28.73 21.52
CA ARG A 392 14.64 28.55 21.55
C ARG A 392 14.27 27.11 21.15
N VAL A 393 13.24 26.57 21.82
CA VAL A 393 12.82 25.18 21.64
C VAL A 393 11.37 25.12 21.19
N TYR A 394 11.10 24.31 20.17
CA TYR A 394 9.76 23.94 19.71
C TYR A 394 9.54 22.46 19.94
N GLU A 395 8.38 22.10 20.47
CA GLU A 395 8.01 20.71 20.71
C GLU A 395 6.61 20.41 20.19
N LYS A 396 6.41 19.21 19.63
CA LYS A 396 5.13 18.69 19.18
C LYS A 396 5.09 17.17 19.23
N THR A 397 4.01 16.63 19.81
CA THR A 397 3.67 15.22 19.74
C THR A 397 2.47 15.05 18.82
N VAL A 398 2.54 14.10 17.88
CA VAL A 398 1.42 13.67 17.01
C VAL A 398 1.26 12.17 17.14
N LYS A 399 0.05 11.72 17.49
CA LYS A 399 -0.31 10.29 17.63
C LYS A 399 -1.07 9.76 16.42
N TYR A 400 -1.97 10.58 15.88
CA TYR A 400 -2.82 10.25 14.74
C TYR A 400 -2.57 11.28 13.62
N PRO A 401 -1.65 10.98 12.68
CA PRO A 401 -1.39 11.88 11.56
C PRO A 401 -2.59 11.94 10.61
N ARG A 402 -2.62 12.91 9.71
CA ARG A 402 -3.64 12.99 8.66
C ARG A 402 -3.65 11.71 7.82
N GLY A 403 -4.84 11.16 7.58
CA GLY A 403 -5.04 9.88 6.89
C GLY A 403 -5.14 8.65 7.79
N HIS A 404 -4.77 8.76 9.08
CA HIS A 404 -4.98 7.70 10.06
C HIS A 404 -6.48 7.46 10.30
N ALA A 405 -6.91 6.24 10.68
CA ALA A 405 -8.32 5.95 11.00
C ALA A 405 -8.90 6.86 12.12
N GLY A 406 -8.05 7.32 13.05
CA GLY A 406 -8.43 8.32 14.07
C GLY A 406 -8.35 9.79 13.61
N ASN A 407 -7.94 10.05 12.36
CA ASN A 407 -7.89 11.37 11.71
C ASN A 407 -7.95 11.19 10.19
N PRO A 408 -9.05 10.64 9.65
CA PRO A 408 -9.15 10.22 8.26
C PRO A 408 -9.14 11.41 7.30
N MET A 409 -8.63 11.19 6.09
CA MET A 409 -8.79 12.13 4.98
C MET A 409 -10.28 12.25 4.61
N SER A 410 -10.70 13.44 4.23
CA SER A 410 -12.02 13.63 3.59
C SER A 410 -12.02 13.09 2.15
N ASP A 411 -13.19 12.97 1.54
CA ASP A 411 -13.31 12.56 0.13
C ASP A 411 -12.61 13.57 -0.78
N THR A 412 -12.79 14.86 -0.51
CA THR A 412 -12.12 15.94 -1.24
C THR A 412 -10.60 15.78 -1.20
N GLU A 413 -9.99 15.48 -0.04
CA GLU A 413 -8.55 15.28 0.06
C GLU A 413 -8.06 14.04 -0.70
N VAL A 414 -8.87 12.97 -0.77
CA VAL A 414 -8.55 11.79 -1.59
C VAL A 414 -8.63 12.13 -3.08
N GLU A 415 -9.62 12.90 -3.51
CA GLU A 415 -9.74 13.37 -4.89
C GLU A 415 -8.63 14.36 -5.27
N GLU A 416 -8.25 15.27 -4.37
CA GLU A 416 -7.11 16.17 -4.55
C GLU A 416 -5.80 15.39 -4.69
N LYS A 417 -5.59 14.36 -3.87
CA LYS A 417 -4.45 13.45 -3.99
C LYS A 417 -4.44 12.78 -5.37
N PHE A 418 -5.59 12.31 -5.85
CA PHE A 418 -5.72 11.73 -7.19
C PHE A 418 -5.36 12.76 -8.28
N HIS A 419 -5.90 13.96 -8.21
CA HIS A 419 -5.61 15.01 -9.18
C HIS A 419 -4.12 15.36 -9.22
N ARG A 420 -3.48 15.53 -8.05
CA ARG A 420 -2.06 15.84 -7.91
C ARG A 420 -1.15 14.73 -8.46
N LEU A 421 -1.47 13.47 -8.23
CA LEU A 421 -0.66 12.35 -8.70
C LEU A 421 -0.87 12.03 -10.19
N ALA A 422 -2.05 12.31 -10.72
CA ALA A 422 -2.40 12.10 -12.14
C ALA A 422 -2.02 13.30 -13.04
N GLU A 423 -1.66 14.43 -12.44
CA GLU A 423 -1.23 15.62 -13.18
C GLU A 423 0.02 15.35 -14.01
N GLY A 424 0.03 15.85 -15.27
CA GLY A 424 1.12 15.59 -16.23
C GLY A 424 1.20 14.13 -16.72
N VAL A 425 0.24 13.26 -16.32
CA VAL A 425 0.11 11.88 -16.81
C VAL A 425 -1.12 11.74 -17.70
N ILE A 426 -2.27 12.22 -17.22
CA ILE A 426 -3.53 12.22 -17.97
C ILE A 426 -4.24 13.57 -17.89
N PRO A 427 -5.01 13.96 -18.94
CA PRO A 427 -5.69 15.27 -18.97
C PRO A 427 -6.84 15.33 -17.96
N THR A 428 -7.19 16.57 -17.52
CA THR A 428 -8.22 16.83 -16.49
C THR A 428 -9.57 16.19 -16.81
N GLY A 429 -10.05 16.28 -18.07
CA GLY A 429 -11.32 15.67 -18.45
C GLY A 429 -11.34 14.13 -18.27
N LEU A 430 -10.21 13.45 -18.46
CA LEU A 430 -10.11 12.03 -18.18
C LEU A 430 -10.05 11.77 -16.66
N ARG A 431 -9.34 12.61 -15.89
CA ARG A 431 -9.32 12.51 -14.42
C ARG A 431 -10.73 12.57 -13.84
N ASN A 432 -11.54 13.55 -14.25
CA ASN A 432 -12.91 13.71 -13.77
C ASN A 432 -13.81 12.53 -14.16
N ARG A 433 -13.67 11.97 -15.37
CA ARG A 433 -14.42 10.76 -15.77
C ARG A 433 -14.06 9.55 -14.93
N LEU A 434 -12.77 9.36 -14.64
CA LEU A 434 -12.31 8.23 -13.82
C LEU A 434 -12.81 8.36 -12.37
N LEU A 435 -12.77 9.56 -11.76
CA LEU A 435 -13.36 9.80 -10.44
C LEU A 435 -14.84 9.45 -10.42
N LYS A 436 -15.62 9.93 -11.41
CA LYS A 436 -17.04 9.60 -11.53
C LYS A 436 -17.27 8.09 -11.65
N GLN A 437 -16.46 7.38 -12.45
CA GLN A 437 -16.57 5.92 -12.60
C GLN A 437 -16.31 5.19 -11.28
N MET A 438 -15.29 5.60 -10.52
CA MET A 438 -14.98 4.97 -9.23
C MET A 438 -16.01 5.34 -8.16
N GLY A 439 -16.51 6.58 -8.14
CA GLY A 439 -17.57 7.03 -7.23
C GLY A 439 -18.89 6.26 -7.43
N SER A 440 -19.19 5.83 -8.68
CA SER A 440 -20.37 5.06 -9.04
C SER A 440 -20.08 3.57 -9.27
N LEU A 441 -19.01 3.02 -8.69
CA LEU A 441 -18.57 1.65 -8.94
C LEU A 441 -19.64 0.59 -8.65
N ASP A 442 -20.43 0.78 -7.59
CA ASP A 442 -21.54 -0.11 -7.19
C ASP A 442 -22.69 -0.18 -8.22
N SER A 443 -22.81 0.83 -9.08
CA SER A 443 -23.79 0.88 -10.15
C SER A 443 -23.29 0.26 -11.45
N ALA A 444 -22.00 -0.05 -11.55
CA ALA A 444 -21.40 -0.59 -12.76
C ALA A 444 -21.86 -2.04 -13.03
N LYS A 445 -22.61 -2.26 -14.11
CA LYS A 445 -23.05 -3.61 -14.49
C LYS A 445 -21.88 -4.53 -14.84
N ARG A 446 -20.80 -3.99 -15.40
CA ARG A 446 -19.58 -4.71 -15.82
C ARG A 446 -18.35 -3.83 -15.58
N VAL A 447 -17.29 -4.40 -15.04
CA VAL A 447 -16.04 -3.68 -14.79
C VAL A 447 -14.95 -3.94 -15.83
N ARG A 448 -15.29 -4.65 -16.91
CA ARG A 448 -14.36 -5.06 -17.96
C ARG A 448 -13.49 -3.93 -18.49
N ASN A 449 -13.99 -2.69 -18.56
CA ASN A 449 -13.28 -1.53 -19.07
C ASN A 449 -12.85 -0.54 -17.97
N LEU A 450 -12.96 -0.89 -16.68
CA LEU A 450 -12.48 -0.06 -15.61
C LEU A 450 -10.93 0.10 -15.74
N TRP A 451 -10.43 1.32 -15.61
CA TRP A 451 -9.02 1.69 -15.83
C TRP A 451 -8.48 1.44 -17.27
N ARG A 452 -9.36 1.24 -18.25
CA ARG A 452 -8.99 1.13 -19.67
C ARG A 452 -8.91 2.51 -20.32
N PHE A 453 -7.75 3.09 -20.36
CA PHE A 453 -7.45 4.35 -21.04
C PHE A 453 -5.98 4.32 -21.50
N GLU A 454 -5.58 5.25 -22.34
CA GLU A 454 -4.22 5.31 -22.84
C GLU A 454 -3.51 6.57 -22.30
N VAL A 455 -2.36 6.36 -21.67
CA VAL A 455 -1.45 7.43 -21.33
C VAL A 455 -0.65 7.79 -22.58
N LYS A 456 -0.99 8.90 -23.21
CA LYS A 456 -0.26 9.39 -24.40
C LYS A 456 1.13 9.88 -24.00
N PRO A 457 2.17 9.61 -24.83
CA PRO A 457 3.47 10.28 -24.66
C PRO A 457 3.25 11.80 -24.63
N VAL A 458 3.90 12.48 -23.68
CA VAL A 458 3.92 13.95 -23.71
C VAL A 458 4.63 14.36 -25.01
N SER A 459 3.91 14.94 -25.97
CA SER A 459 4.53 15.52 -27.15
C SER A 459 5.53 16.55 -26.65
N LYS A 460 6.83 16.37 -26.99
CA LYS A 460 7.80 17.44 -26.82
C LYS A 460 7.25 18.63 -27.59
N SER A 461 6.80 19.66 -26.91
CA SER A 461 6.47 20.93 -27.57
C SER A 461 7.69 21.32 -28.40
N LYS A 462 7.55 21.37 -29.71
CA LYS A 462 8.54 21.99 -30.56
C LYS A 462 8.71 23.41 -30.01
N LYS A 463 9.86 23.71 -29.39
CA LYS A 463 10.27 25.06 -29.14
C LYS A 463 10.19 25.75 -30.52
N ARG A 464 9.19 26.58 -30.74
CA ARG A 464 9.20 27.50 -31.85
C ARG A 464 10.44 28.35 -31.66
N GLY A 465 11.46 28.08 -32.48
CA GLY A 465 12.60 28.96 -32.60
C GLY A 465 12.08 30.31 -33.06
N SER A 466 12.21 31.28 -32.21
CA SER A 466 12.20 32.70 -32.65
C SER A 466 13.40 32.91 -33.53
N ARG A 467 13.13 33.16 -34.80
CA ARG A 467 14.07 33.83 -35.70
C ARG A 467 14.07 35.30 -35.39
#